data_3347eb789bc7c9c2f1cb91a4c0125e99
#
_entry.id   3347eb789bc7c9c2f1cb91a4c0125e99
#
_cell.length_a   1.000
_cell.length_b   1.000
_cell.length_c   1.000
_cell.angle_alpha   90.00
_cell.angle_beta   90.00
_cell.angle_gamma   90.00
#
_symmetry.space_group_name_H-M   'P 1'
#
loop_
_entity.id
_entity.type
_entity.pdbx_description
1 polymer ?
#
loop_
_entity_poly.entity_id
_entity_poly.type
_entity_poly.pdbx_seq_one_letter_code
_entity_poly.pdbx_strand_id
1 'polypeptide(L)'
;YRKYFEKDAALSRRFQPIYINEPSVNDTISILRGLKEKYELHHGISISDKALVSAAKLSNRYIANRKLPDKAIDLIDEAASKRKLEMKSKPSKAEEYENKIIKNKIEIESLRTDKEGSKNRIDELESENKCLKNSLDIILKEWGFYEEKINSLNSLKEDLENKKVELKNAGRI
;
A
#
# COMPACT_ATOMS: atom_id res chain seq x y z
N TYR A 1 36.07 3.68 -6.21
CA TYR A 1 37.13 2.91 -6.83
C TYR A 1 38.01 3.83 -7.68
N ARG A 2 37.53 4.41 -8.81
CA ARG A 2 38.27 5.28 -9.76
C ARG A 2 39.04 6.43 -9.10
N LYS A 3 38.48 7.05 -8.08
CA LYS A 3 39.02 8.24 -7.44
C LYS A 3 40.26 7.93 -6.57
N TYR A 4 40.34 6.74 -5.95
CA TYR A 4 41.37 6.39 -4.98
C TYR A 4 42.17 5.15 -5.34
N PHE A 5 41.58 4.12 -5.95
CA PHE A 5 42.24 2.84 -6.22
C PHE A 5 42.93 2.77 -7.59
N GLU A 6 42.32 3.32 -8.65
CA GLU A 6 42.94 3.31 -9.98
C GLU A 6 44.22 4.15 -10.06
N LYS A 7 44.36 5.13 -9.16
CA LYS A 7 45.53 6.02 -9.12
C LYS A 7 46.70 5.43 -8.35
N ASP A 8 46.49 4.38 -7.56
CA ASP A 8 47.56 3.71 -6.79
C ASP A 8 47.98 2.40 -7.47
N ALA A 9 49.16 2.44 -8.09
CA ALA A 9 49.71 1.29 -8.81
C ALA A 9 49.98 0.07 -7.90
N ALA A 10 50.19 0.28 -6.61
CA ALA A 10 50.42 -0.81 -5.66
C ALA A 10 49.10 -1.52 -5.28
N LEU A 11 48.03 -0.77 -5.19
CA LEU A 11 46.70 -1.32 -4.92
C LEU A 11 46.10 -1.98 -6.17
N SER A 12 46.19 -1.35 -7.34
CA SER A 12 45.65 -1.88 -8.59
C SER A 12 46.21 -3.24 -8.99
N ARG A 13 47.46 -3.56 -8.59
CA ARG A 13 48.07 -4.88 -8.81
C ARG A 13 47.58 -5.97 -7.85
N ARG A 14 46.99 -5.59 -6.73
CA ARG A 14 46.52 -6.52 -5.67
C ARG A 14 45.00 -6.77 -5.73
N PHE A 15 44.26 -5.96 -6.47
CA PHE A 15 42.81 -6.07 -6.59
C PHE A 15 42.39 -6.15 -8.06
N GLN A 16 41.67 -7.20 -8.40
CA GLN A 16 41.09 -7.35 -9.73
C GLN A 16 39.64 -6.78 -9.68
N PRO A 17 39.29 -5.83 -10.54
CA PRO A 17 37.94 -5.30 -10.58
C PRO A 17 36.95 -6.34 -11.13
N ILE A 18 35.84 -6.52 -10.41
CA ILE A 18 34.71 -7.34 -10.85
C ILE A 18 33.63 -6.38 -11.32
N TYR A 19 33.31 -6.47 -12.60
CA TYR A 19 32.22 -5.65 -13.19
C TYR A 19 30.88 -6.35 -13.00
N ILE A 20 29.94 -5.65 -12.32
CA ILE A 20 28.57 -6.10 -12.17
C ILE A 20 27.72 -5.30 -13.16
N ASN A 21 27.18 -5.98 -14.15
CA ASN A 21 26.30 -5.38 -15.14
C ASN A 21 24.87 -5.25 -14.61
N GLU A 22 24.11 -4.30 -15.16
CA GLU A 22 22.68 -4.19 -14.90
C GLU A 22 21.96 -5.46 -15.39
N PRO A 23 21.09 -6.10 -14.55
CA PRO A 23 20.37 -7.29 -14.96
C PRO A 23 19.36 -6.97 -16.07
N SER A 24 19.06 -7.97 -16.90
CA SER A 24 18.00 -7.85 -17.90
C SER A 24 16.62 -7.75 -17.25
N VAL A 25 15.61 -7.35 -18.02
CA VAL A 25 14.19 -7.33 -17.55
C VAL A 25 13.77 -8.73 -17.08
N ASN A 26 14.18 -9.80 -17.76
CA ASN A 26 13.85 -11.17 -17.39
C ASN A 26 14.52 -11.60 -16.09
N ASP A 27 15.80 -11.25 -15.91
CA ASP A 27 16.52 -11.52 -14.67
C ASP A 27 15.90 -10.74 -13.51
N THR A 28 15.49 -9.48 -13.77
CA THR A 28 14.79 -8.64 -12.78
C THR A 28 13.47 -9.28 -12.35
N ILE A 29 12.67 -9.82 -13.27
CA ILE A 29 11.43 -10.55 -12.93
C ILE A 29 11.74 -11.74 -12.00
N SER A 30 12.81 -12.48 -12.27
CA SER A 30 13.22 -13.61 -11.43
C SER A 30 13.62 -13.15 -10.03
N ILE A 31 14.37 -12.05 -9.94
CA ILE A 31 14.73 -11.42 -8.65
C ILE A 31 13.49 -10.99 -7.88
N LEU A 32 12.54 -10.30 -8.54
CA LEU A 32 11.30 -9.84 -7.92
C LEU A 32 10.43 -11.00 -7.42
N ARG A 33 10.38 -12.13 -8.15
CA ARG A 33 9.71 -13.35 -7.69
C ARG A 33 10.33 -13.91 -6.41
N GLY A 34 11.66 -13.87 -6.31
CA GLY A 34 12.38 -14.29 -5.11
C GLY A 34 12.15 -13.38 -3.90
N LEU A 35 11.85 -12.10 -4.13
CA LEU A 35 11.55 -11.12 -3.08
C LEU A 35 10.07 -11.02 -2.73
N LYS A 36 9.18 -11.57 -3.55
CA LYS A 36 7.73 -11.44 -3.45
C LYS A 36 7.20 -11.72 -2.04
N GLU A 37 7.52 -12.88 -1.47
CA GLU A 37 7.02 -13.28 -0.14
C GLU A 37 7.40 -12.28 0.95
N LYS A 38 8.62 -11.72 0.89
CA LYS A 38 9.09 -10.73 1.86
C LYS A 38 8.30 -9.42 1.77
N TYR A 39 8.01 -8.95 0.55
CA TYR A 39 7.22 -7.74 0.33
C TYR A 39 5.75 -7.95 0.69
N GLU A 40 5.17 -9.11 0.37
CA GLU A 40 3.81 -9.47 0.78
C GLU A 40 3.66 -9.49 2.29
N LEU A 41 4.66 -10.01 3.01
CA LEU A 41 4.67 -10.04 4.47
C LEU A 41 4.82 -8.63 5.04
N HIS A 42 5.80 -7.84 4.54
CA HIS A 42 6.08 -6.50 5.04
C HIS A 42 4.89 -5.54 4.88
N HIS A 43 4.25 -5.58 3.72
CA HIS A 43 3.11 -4.71 3.44
C HIS A 43 1.75 -5.29 3.88
N GLY A 44 1.68 -6.59 4.14
CA GLY A 44 0.43 -7.28 4.49
C GLY A 44 -0.56 -7.37 3.34
N ILE A 45 -0.07 -7.39 2.09
CA ILE A 45 -0.87 -7.47 0.86
C ILE A 45 -0.42 -8.64 0.00
N SER A 46 -1.25 -9.07 -0.95
CA SER A 46 -0.87 -10.06 -1.96
C SER A 46 -0.44 -9.37 -3.26
N ILE A 47 0.67 -9.84 -3.84
CA ILE A 47 1.26 -9.30 -5.07
C ILE A 47 1.12 -10.33 -6.18
N SER A 48 0.39 -10.02 -7.25
CA SER A 48 0.24 -10.93 -8.38
C SER A 48 1.52 -11.02 -9.22
N ASP A 49 1.76 -12.17 -9.88
CA ASP A 49 2.90 -12.31 -10.80
C ASP A 49 2.85 -11.29 -11.94
N LYS A 50 1.64 -10.98 -12.43
CA LYS A 50 1.43 -9.95 -13.45
C LYS A 50 1.91 -8.57 -13.00
N ALA A 51 1.76 -8.25 -11.72
CA ALA A 51 2.24 -6.97 -11.16
C ALA A 51 3.78 -6.91 -11.17
N LEU A 52 4.46 -8.02 -10.82
CA LEU A 52 5.93 -8.10 -10.86
C LEU A 52 6.46 -7.92 -12.28
N VAL A 53 5.86 -8.62 -13.25
CA VAL A 53 6.22 -8.49 -14.67
C VAL A 53 5.99 -7.06 -15.17
N SER A 54 4.87 -6.44 -14.79
CA SER A 54 4.55 -5.07 -15.17
C SER A 54 5.54 -4.08 -14.52
N ALA A 55 5.88 -4.26 -13.25
CA ALA A 55 6.85 -3.42 -12.56
C ALA A 55 8.22 -3.44 -13.23
N ALA A 56 8.74 -4.61 -13.59
CA ALA A 56 10.01 -4.74 -14.30
C ALA A 56 9.98 -4.06 -15.68
N LYS A 57 8.92 -4.27 -16.46
CA LYS A 57 8.78 -3.69 -17.80
C LYS A 57 8.57 -2.18 -17.76
N LEU A 58 7.66 -1.70 -16.91
CA LEU A 58 7.32 -0.27 -16.83
C LEU A 58 8.45 0.55 -16.23
N SER A 59 9.11 0.05 -15.17
CA SER A 59 10.25 0.73 -14.58
C SER A 59 11.40 0.83 -15.60
N ASN A 60 11.66 -0.22 -16.37
CA ASN A 60 12.67 -0.18 -17.43
C ASN A 60 12.35 0.83 -18.51
N ARG A 61 11.07 0.98 -18.87
CA ARG A 61 10.63 1.88 -19.96
C ARG A 61 10.57 3.35 -19.53
N TYR A 62 10.10 3.63 -18.32
CA TYR A 62 9.73 4.99 -17.91
C TYR A 62 10.68 5.60 -16.88
N ILE A 63 11.44 4.80 -16.12
CA ILE A 63 12.37 5.31 -15.11
C ILE A 63 13.80 5.25 -15.66
N ALA A 64 14.31 6.40 -16.11
CA ALA A 64 15.65 6.50 -16.70
C ALA A 64 16.77 6.73 -15.68
N ASN A 65 16.45 7.36 -14.53
CA ASN A 65 17.46 7.84 -13.58
C ASN A 65 18.01 6.75 -12.64
N ARG A 66 17.45 5.55 -12.66
CA ARG A 66 17.87 4.42 -11.83
C ARG A 66 18.03 3.16 -12.67
N LYS A 67 18.81 2.22 -12.15
CA LYS A 67 19.09 0.94 -12.83
C LYS A 67 18.20 -0.18 -12.30
N LEU A 68 18.02 -1.24 -13.10
CA LEU A 68 17.45 -2.48 -12.64
C LEU A 68 18.45 -3.19 -11.70
N PRO A 69 17.99 -3.92 -10.66
CA PRO A 69 16.59 -4.17 -10.30
C PRO A 69 15.97 -3.07 -9.42
N ASP A 70 16.74 -2.12 -8.88
CA ASP A 70 16.31 -1.16 -7.84
C ASP A 70 15.05 -0.39 -8.24
N LYS A 71 15.00 0.18 -9.44
CA LYS A 71 13.82 0.92 -9.91
C LYS A 71 12.54 0.09 -9.98
N ALA A 72 12.64 -1.22 -10.19
CA ALA A 72 11.48 -2.11 -10.21
C ALA A 72 11.05 -2.49 -8.78
N ILE A 73 12.01 -2.65 -7.89
CA ILE A 73 11.79 -2.88 -6.45
C ILE A 73 11.08 -1.68 -5.84
N ASP A 74 11.61 -0.46 -6.04
CA ASP A 74 11.00 0.78 -5.57
C ASP A 74 9.56 0.94 -6.04
N LEU A 75 9.29 0.62 -7.32
CA LEU A 75 7.94 0.72 -7.89
C LEU A 75 6.96 -0.25 -7.21
N ILE A 76 7.41 -1.46 -6.87
CA ILE A 76 6.59 -2.43 -6.13
C ILE A 76 6.36 -1.94 -4.71
N ASP A 77 7.39 -1.45 -4.04
CA ASP A 77 7.32 -0.98 -2.66
C ASP A 77 6.34 0.20 -2.53
N GLU A 78 6.44 1.17 -3.42
CA GLU A 78 5.54 2.33 -3.47
C GLU A 78 4.10 1.93 -3.78
N ALA A 79 3.89 1.06 -4.78
CA ALA A 79 2.56 0.57 -5.13
C ALA A 79 1.93 -0.25 -3.99
N ALA A 80 2.74 -1.07 -3.30
CA ALA A 80 2.31 -1.86 -2.15
C ALA A 80 1.95 -0.96 -0.95
N SER A 81 2.77 0.04 -0.65
CA SER A 81 2.52 1.03 0.39
C SER A 81 1.24 1.81 0.14
N LYS A 82 1.03 2.28 -1.10
CA LYS A 82 -0.20 2.95 -1.51
C LYS A 82 -1.41 2.04 -1.33
N ARG A 83 -1.32 0.79 -1.77
CA ARG A 83 -2.42 -0.17 -1.63
C ARG A 83 -2.75 -0.47 -0.16
N LYS A 84 -1.73 -0.61 0.68
CA LYS A 84 -1.91 -0.76 2.14
C LYS A 84 -2.64 0.42 2.75
N LEU A 85 -2.30 1.65 2.33
CA LEU A 85 -2.98 2.86 2.78
C LEU A 85 -4.43 2.90 2.32
N GLU A 86 -4.71 2.59 1.05
CA GLU A 86 -6.07 2.51 0.50
C GLU A 86 -6.94 1.48 1.25
N MET A 87 -6.36 0.33 1.61
CA MET A 87 -7.08 -0.71 2.38
C MET A 87 -7.41 -0.29 3.81
N LYS A 88 -6.60 0.60 4.40
CA LYS A 88 -6.82 1.14 5.75
C LYS A 88 -7.68 2.40 5.77
N SER A 89 -7.87 3.05 4.63
CA SER A 89 -8.75 4.22 4.54
C SER A 89 -10.21 3.82 4.54
N LYS A 90 -11.06 4.70 5.11
CA LYS A 90 -12.51 4.50 5.09
C LYS A 90 -13.01 4.41 3.65
N PRO A 91 -14.07 3.63 3.38
CA PRO A 91 -14.70 3.59 2.07
C PRO A 91 -15.14 4.99 1.62
N SER A 92 -14.90 5.34 0.35
CA SER A 92 -15.26 6.65 -0.21
C SER A 92 -16.74 6.99 -0.04
N LYS A 93 -17.62 5.99 -0.09
CA LYS A 93 -19.06 6.16 0.20
C LYS A 93 -19.34 6.59 1.63
N ALA A 94 -18.54 6.13 2.60
CA ALA A 94 -18.71 6.56 4.00
C ALA A 94 -18.34 8.04 4.15
N GLU A 95 -17.25 8.49 3.52
CA GLU A 95 -16.87 9.90 3.49
C GLU A 95 -17.92 10.78 2.79
N GLU A 96 -18.52 10.30 1.69
CA GLU A 96 -19.60 11.01 1.00
C GLU A 96 -20.82 11.19 1.90
N TYR A 97 -21.20 10.16 2.66
CA TYR A 97 -22.33 10.24 3.60
C TYR A 97 -22.02 11.15 4.79
N GLU A 98 -20.82 11.05 5.37
CA GLU A 98 -20.35 11.96 6.43
C GLU A 98 -20.41 13.43 5.95
N ASN A 99 -19.92 13.72 4.75
CA ASN A 99 -19.95 15.07 4.18
C ASN A 99 -21.37 15.57 3.91
N LYS A 100 -22.29 14.71 3.44
CA LYS A 100 -23.70 15.09 3.26
C LYS A 100 -24.37 15.39 4.60
N ILE A 101 -24.14 14.56 5.61
CA ILE A 101 -24.67 14.78 6.96
C ILE A 101 -24.18 16.12 7.54
N ILE A 102 -22.91 16.46 7.32
CA ILE A 102 -22.36 17.75 7.76
C ILE A 102 -23.03 18.91 7.03
N LYS A 103 -23.18 18.84 5.71
CA LYS A 103 -23.87 19.86 4.91
C LYS A 103 -25.31 20.06 5.37
N ASN A 104 -26.06 18.98 5.53
CA ASN A 104 -27.45 19.04 6.00
C ASN A 104 -27.54 19.62 7.41
N LYS A 105 -26.61 19.33 8.31
CA LYS A 105 -26.56 19.94 9.65
C LYS A 105 -26.34 21.45 9.59
N ILE A 106 -25.42 21.92 8.72
CA ILE A 106 -25.17 23.36 8.53
C ILE A 106 -26.45 24.05 7.98
N GLU A 107 -27.14 23.43 7.00
CA GLU A 107 -28.39 23.93 6.45
C GLU A 107 -29.49 24.01 7.52
N ILE A 108 -29.66 22.98 8.34
CA ILE A 108 -30.60 22.96 9.46
C ILE A 108 -30.33 24.11 10.45
N GLU A 109 -29.07 24.32 10.81
CA GLU A 109 -28.67 25.38 11.75
C GLU A 109 -28.97 26.77 11.17
N SER A 110 -28.70 26.98 9.88
CA SER A 110 -29.04 28.21 9.16
C SER A 110 -30.56 28.43 9.16
N LEU A 111 -31.34 27.40 8.82
CA LEU A 111 -32.81 27.47 8.78
C LEU A 111 -33.45 27.69 10.15
N ARG A 112 -32.85 27.27 11.24
CA ARG A 112 -33.29 27.54 12.61
C ARG A 112 -33.10 28.99 13.01
N THR A 113 -32.16 29.69 12.40
CA THR A 113 -31.87 31.10 12.64
C THR A 113 -32.91 31.99 11.89
N ASP A 114 -33.42 31.53 10.73
CA ASP A 114 -34.43 32.19 9.92
C ASP A 114 -35.85 31.84 10.41
N LYS A 115 -36.57 32.82 10.97
CA LYS A 115 -37.83 32.63 11.67
C LYS A 115 -39.06 32.32 10.80
N GLU A 116 -39.00 32.35 9.47
CA GLU A 116 -40.14 32.14 8.58
C GLU A 116 -40.05 30.86 7.74
N GLY A 117 -40.96 29.93 7.98
CA GLY A 117 -41.37 28.91 6.99
C GLY A 117 -40.57 27.61 6.92
N SER A 118 -39.57 27.40 7.78
CA SER A 118 -38.56 26.36 7.58
C SER A 118 -38.83 24.98 8.20
N LYS A 119 -39.95 24.79 8.93
CA LYS A 119 -40.18 23.51 9.67
C LYS A 119 -40.19 22.28 8.76
N ASN A 120 -40.96 22.31 7.67
CA ASN A 120 -41.08 21.16 6.77
C ASN A 120 -39.70 20.79 6.17
N ARG A 121 -38.87 21.78 5.82
CA ARG A 121 -37.56 21.57 5.28
C ARG A 121 -36.59 21.00 6.31
N ILE A 122 -36.70 21.44 7.55
CA ILE A 122 -35.91 20.91 8.67
C ILE A 122 -36.27 19.43 8.90
N ASP A 123 -37.56 19.10 8.95
CA ASP A 123 -38.06 17.73 9.14
C ASP A 123 -37.57 16.79 8.00
N GLU A 124 -37.61 17.28 6.75
CA GLU A 124 -37.04 16.55 5.60
C GLU A 124 -35.53 16.26 5.77
N LEU A 125 -34.74 17.28 6.10
CA LEU A 125 -33.31 17.16 6.28
C LEU A 125 -32.93 16.26 7.48
N GLU A 126 -33.69 16.34 8.56
CA GLU A 126 -33.52 15.46 9.72
C GLU A 126 -33.85 13.99 9.38
N SER A 127 -34.90 13.75 8.59
CA SER A 127 -35.25 12.41 8.12
C SER A 127 -34.16 11.85 7.15
N GLU A 128 -33.69 12.69 6.23
CA GLU A 128 -32.57 12.34 5.33
C GLU A 128 -31.32 12.02 6.12
N ASN A 129 -30.95 12.85 7.09
CA ASN A 129 -29.79 12.60 7.96
C ASN A 129 -29.91 11.29 8.75
N LYS A 130 -31.11 10.93 9.19
CA LYS A 130 -31.36 9.66 9.86
C LYS A 130 -31.13 8.47 8.92
N CYS A 131 -31.61 8.57 7.68
CA CYS A 131 -31.38 7.54 6.65
C CYS A 131 -29.89 7.40 6.31
N LEU A 132 -29.20 8.54 6.08
CA LEU A 132 -27.75 8.56 5.80
C LEU A 132 -26.93 7.97 6.95
N LYS A 133 -27.26 8.27 8.20
CA LYS A 133 -26.58 7.69 9.39
C LYS A 133 -26.76 6.19 9.43
N ASN A 134 -27.96 5.66 9.21
CA ASN A 134 -28.19 4.21 9.19
C ASN A 134 -27.36 3.53 8.09
N SER A 135 -27.32 4.14 6.90
CA SER A 135 -26.50 3.62 5.78
C SER A 135 -25.01 3.69 6.08
N LEU A 136 -24.56 4.75 6.73
CA LEU A 136 -23.17 4.92 7.17
C LEU A 136 -22.79 3.85 8.20
N ASP A 137 -23.63 3.60 9.20
CA ASP A 137 -23.39 2.59 10.23
C ASP A 137 -23.26 1.17 9.65
N ILE A 138 -24.06 0.85 8.63
CA ILE A 138 -23.95 -0.45 7.93
C ILE A 138 -22.60 -0.56 7.24
N ILE A 139 -22.20 0.46 6.47
CA ILE A 139 -20.92 0.47 5.74
C ILE A 139 -19.74 0.39 6.71
N LEU A 140 -19.78 1.13 7.81
CA LEU A 140 -18.69 1.12 8.80
C LEU A 140 -18.59 -0.22 9.53
N LYS A 141 -19.71 -0.90 9.83
CA LYS A 141 -19.71 -2.23 10.41
C LYS A 141 -19.11 -3.27 9.46
N GLU A 142 -19.53 -3.25 8.19
CA GLU A 142 -18.97 -4.13 7.17
C GLU A 142 -17.46 -3.89 7.00
N TRP A 143 -17.06 -2.63 6.92
CA TRP A 143 -15.64 -2.26 6.78
C TRP A 143 -14.82 -2.72 8.00
N GLY A 144 -15.29 -2.48 9.22
CA GLY A 144 -14.63 -2.93 10.45
C GLY A 144 -14.45 -4.45 10.49
N PHE A 145 -15.46 -5.21 10.07
CA PHE A 145 -15.37 -6.67 9.97
C PHE A 145 -14.30 -7.13 8.97
N TYR A 146 -14.19 -6.45 7.82
CA TYR A 146 -13.13 -6.76 6.85
C TYR A 146 -11.74 -6.38 7.38
N GLU A 147 -11.62 -5.23 8.05
CA GLU A 147 -10.36 -4.78 8.66
C GLU A 147 -9.85 -5.78 9.70
N GLU A 148 -10.71 -6.25 10.61
CA GLU A 148 -10.36 -7.27 11.59
C GLU A 148 -9.89 -8.58 10.94
N LYS A 149 -10.57 -9.03 9.88
CA LYS A 149 -10.15 -10.23 9.15
C LYS A 149 -8.81 -10.07 8.45
N ILE A 150 -8.56 -8.93 7.84
CA ILE A 150 -7.28 -8.63 7.18
C ILE A 150 -6.16 -8.62 8.23
N ASN A 151 -6.37 -7.98 9.38
CA ASN A 151 -5.39 -7.94 10.45
C ASN A 151 -5.10 -9.36 11.01
N SER A 152 -6.12 -10.19 11.20
CA SER A 152 -5.96 -11.59 11.62
C SER A 152 -5.17 -12.42 10.61
N LEU A 153 -5.43 -12.24 9.30
CA LEU A 153 -4.69 -12.93 8.24
C LEU A 153 -3.22 -12.51 8.21
N ASN A 154 -2.94 -11.23 8.42
CA ASN A 154 -1.57 -10.72 8.44
C ASN A 154 -0.79 -11.27 9.65
N SER A 155 -1.39 -11.29 10.84
CA SER A 155 -0.76 -11.88 12.03
C SER A 155 -0.46 -13.37 11.85
N LEU A 156 -1.39 -14.14 11.27
CA LEU A 156 -1.17 -15.56 10.98
C LEU A 156 -0.05 -15.80 9.96
N LYS A 157 0.08 -14.91 8.95
CA LYS A 157 1.19 -14.98 7.98
C LYS A 157 2.54 -14.70 8.65
N GLU A 158 2.61 -13.71 9.53
CA GLU A 158 3.82 -13.40 10.30
C GLU A 158 4.23 -14.57 11.19
N ASP A 159 3.29 -15.16 11.92
CA ASP A 159 3.53 -16.33 12.77
C ASP A 159 4.03 -17.53 11.96
N LEU A 160 3.46 -17.75 10.79
CA LEU A 160 3.85 -18.82 9.90
C LEU A 160 5.28 -18.62 9.39
N GLU A 161 5.66 -17.41 9.02
CA GLU A 161 7.00 -17.10 8.54
C GLU A 161 8.04 -17.21 9.67
N ASN A 162 7.71 -16.74 10.88
CA ASN A 162 8.56 -16.90 12.05
C ASN A 162 8.84 -18.38 12.33
N LYS A 163 7.81 -19.23 12.30
CA LYS A 163 7.96 -20.67 12.46
C LYS A 163 8.78 -21.34 11.35
N LYS A 164 8.64 -20.89 10.11
CA LYS A 164 9.50 -21.37 9.01
C LYS A 164 10.98 -21.02 9.22
N VAL A 165 11.26 -19.80 9.72
CA VAL A 165 12.62 -19.35 10.04
C VAL A 165 13.19 -20.19 11.20
N GLU A 166 12.41 -20.43 12.25
CA GLU A 166 12.82 -21.30 13.35
C GLU A 166 13.15 -22.73 12.89
N LEU A 167 12.30 -23.33 12.06
CA LEU A 167 12.56 -24.65 11.48
C LEU A 167 13.82 -24.69 10.62
N LYS A 168 14.06 -23.66 9.80
CA LYS A 168 15.29 -23.57 9.02
C LYS A 168 16.54 -23.44 9.90
N ASN A 169 16.43 -22.74 11.01
CA ASN A 169 17.53 -22.60 11.96
C ASN A 169 17.78 -23.90 12.76
N ALA A 170 16.72 -24.58 13.18
CA ALA A 170 16.79 -25.88 13.86
C ALA A 170 17.35 -27.01 12.94
N GLY A 171 17.07 -26.97 11.64
CA GLY A 171 17.60 -27.94 10.67
C GLY A 171 19.03 -27.66 10.19
N ARG A 172 19.69 -26.61 10.70
CA ARG A 172 21.08 -26.26 10.42
C ARG A 172 22.07 -26.67 11.53
N ILE A 173 21.57 -27.31 12.61
CA ILE A 173 22.34 -27.97 13.64
C ILE A 173 22.38 -29.45 13.29
#